data_537a007d23cf7bc560615d30091183a4
#
_entry.id   537a007d23cf7bc560615d30091183a4
#
_cell.length_a   1.000
_cell.length_b   1.000
_cell.length_c   1.000
_cell.angle_alpha   90.00
_cell.angle_beta   90.00
_cell.angle_gamma   90.00
#
_symmetry.space_group_name_H-M   'P 1'
#
loop_
_entity.id
_entity.type
_entity.pdbx_description
1 polymer ?
#
loop_
_entity_poly.entity_id
_entity_poly.type
_entity_poly.pdbx_seq_one_letter_code
_entity_poly.pdbx_strand_id
1 'polypeptide(L)'
;MIAKDELKESLMDSLGCPDRTRSRELGGATYALLYLLMERLLSAGVSLIVDANFSHGISDTEIRQVAGDARITQILCHTSDAEVFRRYRERAESGDRHPGHHDTAPETIADLQISLAGNRHVPLELGAPLLIVDTTNGYQPGPAKIVAFAHDTLR
;
A
#
# COMPACT_ATOMS: atom_id res chain seq x y z
N MET A 1 -0.89 12.35 -5.65
CA MET A 1 -0.71 10.98 -5.11
C MET A 1 -0.50 11.09 -3.62
N ILE A 2 -1.01 10.12 -2.87
CA ILE A 2 -0.77 9.98 -1.42
C ILE A 2 -0.15 8.60 -1.21
N ALA A 3 1.07 8.54 -0.68
CA ALA A 3 1.74 7.31 -0.33
C ALA A 3 1.68 7.08 1.19
N LYS A 4 1.20 5.91 1.59
CA LYS A 4 1.07 5.54 3.01
C LYS A 4 2.41 5.56 3.74
N ASP A 5 3.49 5.13 3.07
CA ASP A 5 4.82 5.09 3.71
C ASP A 5 5.38 6.51 3.93
N GLU A 6 5.14 7.48 3.04
CA GLU A 6 5.51 8.89 3.26
C GLU A 6 4.82 9.48 4.52
N LEU A 7 3.52 9.19 4.68
CA LEU A 7 2.78 9.61 5.88
C LEU A 7 3.35 8.95 7.15
N LYS A 8 3.66 7.66 7.07
CA LYS A 8 4.20 6.91 8.20
C LYS A 8 5.59 7.43 8.60
N GLU A 9 6.46 7.67 7.63
CA GLU A 9 7.81 8.19 7.85
C GLU A 9 7.77 9.59 8.47
N SER A 10 6.88 10.46 8.00
CA SER A 10 6.66 11.78 8.62
C SER A 10 6.22 11.68 10.09
N LEU A 11 5.39 10.68 10.44
CA LEU A 11 5.04 10.42 11.83
C LEU A 11 6.23 9.87 12.63
N MET A 12 7.04 9.01 12.04
CA MET A 12 8.25 8.48 12.68
C MET A 12 9.26 9.58 13.01
N ASP A 13 9.48 10.51 12.08
CA ASP A 13 10.36 11.66 12.27
C ASP A 13 9.85 12.59 13.39
N SER A 14 8.54 12.83 13.41
CA SER A 14 7.94 13.79 14.34
C SER A 14 7.79 13.25 15.76
N LEU A 15 7.50 11.94 15.91
CA LEU A 15 7.10 11.32 17.17
C LEU A 15 8.14 10.34 17.72
N GLY A 16 9.15 10.02 16.93
CA GLY A 16 10.13 8.98 17.23
C GLY A 16 9.59 7.57 17.00
N CYS A 17 10.49 6.67 16.59
CA CYS A 17 10.16 5.27 16.33
C CYS A 17 11.32 4.35 16.78
N PRO A 18 11.49 4.13 18.11
CA PRO A 18 12.63 3.41 18.65
C PRO A 18 12.62 1.90 18.39
N ASP A 19 11.45 1.32 18.13
CA ASP A 19 11.28 -0.13 18.00
C ASP A 19 10.13 -0.53 17.08
N ARG A 20 10.02 -1.84 16.84
CA ARG A 20 8.99 -2.42 15.98
C ARG A 20 7.57 -2.23 16.52
N THR A 21 7.38 -2.24 17.82
CA THR A 21 6.07 -2.03 18.45
C THR A 21 5.55 -0.63 18.10
N ARG A 22 6.39 0.36 18.32
CA ARG A 22 6.07 1.75 17.95
C ARG A 22 5.83 1.91 16.46
N SER A 23 6.62 1.23 15.62
CA SER A 23 6.41 1.21 14.15
C SER A 23 5.04 0.67 13.75
N ARG A 24 4.53 -0.36 14.44
CA ARG A 24 3.17 -0.90 14.20
C ARG A 24 2.08 0.07 14.63
N GLU A 25 2.22 0.70 15.81
CA GLU A 25 1.29 1.72 16.29
C GLU A 25 1.19 2.90 15.30
N LEU A 26 2.32 3.43 14.87
CA LEU A 26 2.37 4.50 13.86
C LEU A 26 1.79 4.03 12.52
N GLY A 27 1.99 2.76 12.16
CA GLY A 27 1.35 2.17 10.98
C GLY A 27 -0.18 2.18 11.04
N GLY A 28 -0.76 1.83 12.19
CA GLY A 28 -2.20 1.93 12.43
C GLY A 28 -2.71 3.38 12.36
N ALA A 29 -2.02 4.30 13.04
CA ALA A 29 -2.35 5.73 12.98
C ALA A 29 -2.26 6.29 11.56
N THR A 30 -1.29 5.83 10.76
CA THR A 30 -1.14 6.22 9.35
C THR A 30 -2.36 5.83 8.52
N TYR A 31 -2.91 4.62 8.70
CA TYR A 31 -4.12 4.23 7.97
C TYR A 31 -5.32 5.08 8.34
N ALA A 32 -5.51 5.40 9.63
CA ALA A 32 -6.58 6.31 10.05
C ALA A 32 -6.46 7.69 9.38
N LEU A 33 -5.25 8.25 9.33
CA LEU A 33 -5.00 9.52 8.63
C LEU A 33 -5.20 9.39 7.11
N LEU A 34 -4.76 8.29 6.50
CA LEU A 34 -4.92 8.05 5.08
C LEU A 34 -6.40 8.02 4.68
N TYR A 35 -7.24 7.28 5.42
CA TYR A 35 -8.67 7.22 5.17
C TYR A 35 -9.35 8.57 5.38
N LEU A 36 -8.99 9.31 6.43
CA LEU A 36 -9.49 10.67 6.65
C LEU A 36 -9.14 11.60 5.48
N LEU A 37 -7.90 11.57 5.00
CA LEU A 37 -7.46 12.38 3.85
C LEU A 37 -8.21 11.99 2.58
N MET A 38 -8.39 10.68 2.33
CA MET A 38 -9.17 10.18 1.19
C MET A 38 -10.59 10.74 1.25
N GLU A 39 -11.29 10.58 2.37
CA GLU A 39 -12.65 11.08 2.57
C GLU A 39 -12.75 12.59 2.28
N ARG A 40 -11.88 13.39 2.88
CA ARG A 40 -11.89 14.85 2.74
C ARG A 40 -11.63 15.32 1.33
N LEU A 41 -10.65 14.73 0.66
CA LEU A 41 -10.28 15.11 -0.71
C LEU A 41 -11.31 14.64 -1.72
N LEU A 42 -11.84 13.43 -1.59
CA LEU A 42 -12.91 12.94 -2.47
C LEU A 42 -14.19 13.75 -2.29
N SER A 43 -14.57 14.10 -1.06
CA SER A 43 -15.72 15.00 -0.80
C SER A 43 -15.53 16.39 -1.38
N ALA A 44 -14.29 16.83 -1.56
CA ALA A 44 -13.96 18.08 -2.26
C ALA A 44 -13.87 17.94 -3.78
N GLY A 45 -14.20 16.76 -4.34
CA GLY A 45 -14.15 16.49 -5.78
C GLY A 45 -12.74 16.29 -6.34
N VAL A 46 -11.76 16.01 -5.48
CA VAL A 46 -10.37 15.80 -5.89
C VAL A 46 -10.14 14.34 -6.26
N SER A 47 -9.66 14.06 -7.47
CA SER A 47 -9.21 12.73 -7.88
C SER A 47 -7.89 12.38 -7.21
N LEU A 48 -7.77 11.13 -6.73
CA LEU A 48 -6.62 10.65 -5.96
C LEU A 48 -5.95 9.44 -6.60
N ILE A 49 -4.65 9.34 -6.43
CA ILE A 49 -3.91 8.08 -6.49
C ILE A 49 -3.43 7.79 -5.08
N VAL A 50 -3.76 6.62 -4.56
CA VAL A 50 -3.36 6.20 -3.21
C VAL A 50 -2.49 4.96 -3.32
N ASP A 51 -1.26 5.06 -2.79
CA ASP A 51 -0.30 3.97 -2.73
C ASP A 51 -0.18 3.44 -1.31
N ALA A 52 -0.59 2.19 -1.11
CA ALA A 52 -0.49 1.50 0.17
C ALA A 52 -0.53 -0.01 0.00
N ASN A 53 0.00 -0.72 0.99
CA ASN A 53 -0.14 -2.16 1.13
C ASN A 53 -1.49 -2.51 1.77
N PHE A 54 -2.58 -2.19 1.08
CA PHE A 54 -3.92 -2.55 1.51
C PHE A 54 -4.07 -4.07 1.67
N SER A 55 -4.79 -4.48 2.70
CA SER A 55 -5.00 -5.89 3.02
C SER A 55 -6.44 -6.30 2.72
N HIS A 56 -6.59 -7.33 1.89
CA HIS A 56 -7.87 -7.97 1.62
C HIS A 56 -8.56 -8.41 2.93
N GLY A 57 -9.87 -8.24 3.01
CA GLY A 57 -10.67 -8.54 4.19
C GLY A 57 -10.57 -7.51 5.34
N ILE A 58 -9.65 -6.53 5.23
CA ILE A 58 -9.47 -5.47 6.22
C ILE A 58 -9.78 -4.11 5.59
N SER A 59 -9.10 -3.79 4.49
CA SER A 59 -9.20 -2.46 3.86
C SER A 59 -10.42 -2.29 2.97
N ASP A 60 -11.06 -3.37 2.54
CA ASP A 60 -12.18 -3.35 1.59
C ASP A 60 -13.35 -2.49 2.08
N THR A 61 -13.72 -2.69 3.34
CA THR A 61 -14.86 -1.97 3.95
C THR A 61 -14.54 -0.49 4.14
N GLU A 62 -13.36 -0.19 4.66
CA GLU A 62 -12.92 1.18 4.90
C GLU A 62 -12.84 1.98 3.59
N ILE A 63 -12.24 1.39 2.55
CA ILE A 63 -12.13 2.04 1.25
C ILE A 63 -13.51 2.30 0.64
N ARG A 64 -14.42 1.32 0.67
CA ARG A 64 -15.79 1.51 0.17
C ARG A 64 -16.52 2.63 0.92
N GLN A 65 -16.34 2.69 2.25
CA GLN A 65 -16.97 3.70 3.08
C GLN A 65 -16.47 5.10 2.77
N VAL A 66 -15.15 5.30 2.72
CA VAL A 66 -14.57 6.63 2.47
C VAL A 66 -14.68 7.08 1.01
N ALA A 67 -14.79 6.14 0.08
CA ALA A 67 -14.97 6.45 -1.33
C ALA A 67 -16.38 6.96 -1.65
N GLY A 68 -17.41 6.51 -0.90
CA GLY A 68 -18.79 6.89 -1.17
C GLY A 68 -19.18 6.64 -2.62
N ASP A 69 -19.58 7.68 -3.35
CA ASP A 69 -19.96 7.63 -4.77
C ASP A 69 -18.77 7.80 -5.74
N ALA A 70 -17.55 7.90 -5.24
CA ALA A 70 -16.38 8.05 -6.09
C ALA A 70 -16.12 6.79 -6.92
N ARG A 71 -15.73 6.99 -8.19
CA ARG A 71 -15.29 5.86 -9.02
C ARG A 71 -13.94 5.37 -8.56
N ILE A 72 -13.84 4.06 -8.31
CA ILE A 72 -12.62 3.38 -7.89
C ILE A 72 -12.04 2.61 -9.05
N THR A 73 -10.73 2.63 -9.18
CA THR A 73 -9.96 1.75 -10.05
C THR A 73 -8.85 1.12 -9.24
N GLN A 74 -8.66 -0.18 -9.39
CA GLN A 74 -7.68 -0.94 -8.63
C GLN A 74 -6.54 -1.42 -9.52
N ILE A 75 -5.30 -1.13 -9.13
CA ILE A 75 -4.09 -1.64 -9.78
C ILE A 75 -3.33 -2.44 -8.73
N LEU A 76 -3.20 -3.74 -8.94
CA LEU A 76 -2.46 -4.64 -8.06
C LEU A 76 -1.10 -4.98 -8.67
N CYS A 77 -0.03 -4.51 -8.05
CA CYS A 77 1.32 -4.95 -8.36
C CYS A 77 1.56 -6.34 -7.75
N HIS A 78 1.87 -7.32 -8.58
CA HIS A 78 2.04 -8.72 -8.18
C HIS A 78 3.42 -9.24 -8.56
N THR A 79 3.96 -10.13 -7.73
CA THR A 79 5.13 -10.97 -8.04
C THR A 79 5.11 -12.20 -7.13
N SER A 80 6.04 -13.16 -7.33
CA SER A 80 6.13 -14.32 -6.46
C SER A 80 6.62 -13.98 -5.05
N ASP A 81 6.24 -14.79 -4.06
CA ASP A 81 6.69 -14.61 -2.67
C ASP A 81 8.21 -14.62 -2.55
N ALA A 82 8.89 -15.49 -3.31
CA ALA A 82 10.34 -15.55 -3.34
C ALA A 82 10.96 -14.21 -3.79
N GLU A 83 10.37 -13.58 -4.81
CA GLU A 83 10.81 -12.29 -5.30
C GLU A 83 10.47 -11.16 -4.32
N VAL A 84 9.33 -11.22 -3.64
CA VAL A 84 8.99 -10.29 -2.55
C VAL A 84 10.06 -10.35 -1.46
N PHE A 85 10.44 -11.56 -1.00
CA PHE A 85 11.48 -11.74 0.03
C PHE A 85 12.85 -11.26 -0.44
N ARG A 86 13.22 -11.54 -1.69
CA ARG A 86 14.48 -11.08 -2.26
C ARG A 86 14.56 -9.56 -2.25
N ARG A 87 13.54 -8.87 -2.80
CA ARG A 87 13.47 -7.40 -2.84
C ARG A 87 13.41 -6.78 -1.47
N TYR A 88 12.66 -7.39 -0.55
CA TYR A 88 12.57 -6.93 0.82
C TYR A 88 13.95 -6.92 1.49
N ARG A 89 14.70 -8.02 1.37
CA ARG A 89 16.03 -8.14 1.95
C ARG A 89 17.01 -7.14 1.35
N GLU A 90 17.07 -7.06 0.02
CA GLU A 90 17.93 -6.09 -0.67
C GLU A 90 17.66 -4.65 -0.22
N ARG A 91 16.40 -4.27 -0.09
CA ARG A 91 16.01 -2.95 0.38
C ARG A 91 16.36 -2.73 1.85
N ALA A 92 16.22 -3.74 2.71
CA ALA A 92 16.61 -3.65 4.12
C ALA A 92 18.12 -3.50 4.29
N GLU A 93 18.92 -4.10 3.38
CA GLU A 93 20.38 -4.06 3.39
C GLU A 93 20.94 -2.79 2.72
N SER A 94 20.22 -2.16 1.80
CA SER A 94 20.69 -0.97 1.08
C SER A 94 20.85 0.26 1.96
N GLY A 95 20.12 0.33 3.09
CA GLY A 95 20.10 1.50 3.95
C GLY A 95 19.29 2.70 3.42
N ASP A 96 18.65 2.56 2.26
CA ASP A 96 17.87 3.64 1.65
C ASP A 96 16.49 3.85 2.32
N ARG A 97 16.04 2.84 3.08
CA ARG A 97 14.75 2.88 3.75
C ARG A 97 14.84 3.56 5.10
N HIS A 98 13.79 4.31 5.45
CA HIS A 98 13.69 4.97 6.75
C HIS A 98 13.90 3.97 7.92
N PRO A 99 14.83 4.22 8.87
CA PRO A 99 15.21 3.26 9.92
C PRO A 99 14.04 2.86 10.84
N GLY A 100 13.05 3.71 11.01
CA GLY A 100 11.85 3.42 11.81
C GLY A 100 10.97 2.29 11.27
N HIS A 101 11.22 1.77 10.06
CA HIS A 101 10.56 0.56 9.58
C HIS A 101 11.07 -0.70 10.29
N HIS A 102 12.30 -0.68 10.81
CA HIS A 102 12.94 -1.83 11.48
C HIS A 102 12.95 -3.08 10.60
N ASP A 103 13.24 -2.93 9.30
CA ASP A 103 13.10 -3.98 8.31
C ASP A 103 14.04 -5.18 8.54
N THR A 104 15.14 -4.99 9.25
CA THR A 104 16.07 -6.08 9.62
C THR A 104 15.66 -6.82 10.91
N ALA A 105 14.64 -6.33 11.63
CA ALA A 105 14.21 -6.98 12.87
C ALA A 105 13.52 -8.32 12.58
N PRO A 106 13.82 -9.39 13.37
CA PRO A 106 13.20 -10.72 13.17
C PRO A 106 11.66 -10.67 13.16
N GLU A 107 11.08 -9.83 13.98
CA GLU A 107 9.62 -9.65 14.07
C GLU A 107 9.04 -9.08 12.78
N THR A 108 9.76 -8.21 12.09
CA THR A 108 9.32 -7.62 10.82
C THR A 108 9.33 -8.67 9.71
N ILE A 109 10.34 -9.53 9.71
CA ILE A 109 10.45 -10.66 8.77
C ILE A 109 9.31 -11.67 9.02
N ALA A 110 9.02 -11.99 10.29
CA ALA A 110 7.92 -12.87 10.66
C ALA A 110 6.56 -12.29 10.22
N ASP A 111 6.32 -10.99 10.41
CA ASP A 111 5.11 -10.30 9.96
C ASP A 111 4.93 -10.41 8.44
N LEU A 112 6.01 -10.25 7.66
CA LEU A 112 5.97 -10.41 6.21
C LEU A 112 5.57 -11.84 5.83
N GLN A 113 6.16 -12.85 6.47
CA GLN A 113 5.82 -14.26 6.23
C GLN A 113 4.35 -14.56 6.52
N ILE A 114 3.84 -14.09 7.66
CA ILE A 114 2.42 -14.24 8.03
C ILE A 114 1.50 -13.54 7.01
N SER A 115 1.88 -12.35 6.56
CA SER A 115 1.11 -11.58 5.58
C SER A 115 1.00 -12.28 4.23
N LEU A 116 2.10 -12.84 3.74
CA LEU A 116 2.13 -13.60 2.49
C LEU A 116 1.34 -14.90 2.61
N ALA A 117 1.55 -15.69 3.66
CA ALA A 117 0.82 -16.94 3.91
C ALA A 117 -0.69 -16.71 4.08
N GLY A 118 -1.10 -15.55 4.58
CA GLY A 118 -2.50 -15.18 4.78
C GLY A 118 -3.20 -14.63 3.53
N ASN A 119 -2.57 -14.65 2.36
CA ASN A 119 -3.10 -14.09 1.11
C ASN A 119 -3.67 -12.65 1.26
N ARG A 120 -3.07 -11.83 2.09
CA ARG A 120 -3.55 -10.46 2.34
C ARG A 120 -3.30 -9.51 1.18
N HIS A 121 -2.37 -9.86 0.29
CA HIS A 121 -1.96 -9.07 -0.88
C HIS A 121 -2.60 -9.57 -2.17
N VAL A 122 -3.87 -9.95 -2.09
CA VAL A 122 -4.73 -10.25 -3.24
C VAL A 122 -5.63 -9.05 -3.56
N PRO A 123 -6.33 -9.05 -4.70
CA PRO A 123 -7.26 -7.96 -5.02
C PRO A 123 -8.29 -7.73 -3.92
N LEU A 124 -8.58 -6.46 -3.67
CA LEU A 124 -9.63 -6.07 -2.73
C LEU A 124 -11.02 -6.30 -3.35
N GLU A 125 -12.00 -6.61 -2.54
CA GLU A 125 -13.40 -6.78 -2.96
C GLU A 125 -14.13 -5.43 -3.07
N LEU A 126 -13.69 -4.58 -3.99
CA LEU A 126 -14.26 -3.23 -4.17
C LEU A 126 -15.38 -3.17 -5.21
N GLY A 127 -15.63 -4.23 -5.96
CA GLY A 127 -16.55 -4.19 -7.11
C GLY A 127 -16.07 -3.23 -8.22
N ALA A 128 -14.80 -2.89 -8.22
CA ALA A 128 -14.17 -1.90 -9.10
C ALA A 128 -13.35 -2.58 -10.21
N PRO A 129 -13.13 -1.91 -11.36
CA PRO A 129 -12.20 -2.39 -12.38
C PRO A 129 -10.83 -2.68 -11.77
N LEU A 130 -10.26 -3.85 -12.12
CA LEU A 130 -8.98 -4.34 -11.61
C LEU A 130 -7.99 -4.58 -12.74
N LEU A 131 -6.78 -4.08 -12.60
CA LEU A 131 -5.62 -4.45 -13.39
C LEU A 131 -4.57 -5.10 -12.51
N ILE A 132 -4.18 -6.34 -12.83
CA ILE A 132 -3.03 -6.99 -12.20
C ILE A 132 -1.81 -6.72 -13.07
N VAL A 133 -0.75 -6.22 -12.43
CA VAL A 133 0.53 -5.90 -13.06
C VAL A 133 1.59 -6.83 -12.49
N ASP A 134 2.10 -7.75 -13.31
CA ASP A 134 3.28 -8.54 -12.94
C ASP A 134 4.51 -7.63 -12.93
N THR A 135 5.20 -7.60 -11.80
CA THR A 135 6.39 -6.78 -11.58
C THR A 135 7.67 -7.60 -11.48
N THR A 136 7.65 -8.88 -11.80
CA THR A 136 8.79 -9.80 -11.65
C THR A 136 9.98 -9.34 -12.51
N ASN A 137 9.72 -9.05 -13.78
CA ASN A 137 10.73 -8.62 -14.75
C ASN A 137 10.29 -7.32 -15.46
N GLY A 138 10.22 -6.22 -14.72
CA GLY A 138 9.63 -4.98 -15.18
C GLY A 138 8.12 -4.96 -14.96
N TYR A 139 7.37 -4.20 -15.78
CA TYR A 139 5.92 -4.08 -15.65
C TYR A 139 5.21 -4.79 -16.80
N GLN A 140 4.35 -5.75 -16.50
CA GLN A 140 3.49 -6.44 -17.47
C GLN A 140 2.03 -6.42 -16.97
N PRO A 141 1.12 -5.65 -17.64
CA PRO A 141 1.38 -4.83 -18.84
C PRO A 141 2.27 -3.62 -18.55
N GLY A 142 2.92 -3.10 -19.59
CA GLY A 142 3.83 -1.96 -19.48
C GLY A 142 3.11 -0.63 -19.13
N PRO A 143 3.87 0.41 -18.73
CA PRO A 143 3.34 1.67 -18.19
C PRO A 143 2.25 2.34 -19.05
N ALA A 144 2.40 2.34 -20.38
CA ALA A 144 1.41 2.93 -21.28
C ALA A 144 0.03 2.27 -21.14
N LYS A 145 -0.03 0.94 -20.97
CA LYS A 145 -1.28 0.21 -20.77
C LYS A 145 -1.87 0.45 -19.39
N ILE A 146 -1.02 0.61 -18.36
CA ILE A 146 -1.46 0.95 -17.00
C ILE A 146 -2.14 2.31 -16.99
N VAL A 147 -1.52 3.31 -17.62
CA VAL A 147 -2.08 4.66 -17.74
C VAL A 147 -3.39 4.66 -18.52
N ALA A 148 -3.44 3.95 -19.67
CA ALA A 148 -4.66 3.83 -20.46
C ALA A 148 -5.80 3.20 -19.65
N PHE A 149 -5.55 2.10 -18.94
CA PHE A 149 -6.52 1.46 -18.06
C PHE A 149 -7.08 2.43 -17.00
N ALA A 150 -6.21 3.18 -16.32
CA ALA A 150 -6.64 4.15 -15.32
C ALA A 150 -7.51 5.25 -15.95
N HIS A 151 -7.16 5.76 -17.13
CA HIS A 151 -7.96 6.76 -17.84
C HIS A 151 -9.32 6.24 -18.31
N ASP A 152 -9.38 5.03 -18.85
CA ASP A 152 -10.60 4.46 -19.43
C ASP A 152 -11.63 4.09 -18.34
N THR A 153 -11.17 3.73 -17.17
CA THR A 153 -12.04 3.35 -16.03
C THR A 153 -12.55 4.54 -15.22
N LEU A 154 -11.94 5.71 -15.35
CA LEU A 154 -12.34 6.94 -14.65
C LEU A 154 -13.24 7.86 -15.49
N ARG A 155 -13.49 7.54 -16.76
CA ARG A 155 -14.46 8.21 -17.62
C ARG A 155 -15.86 7.70 -17.35
#